data_13871c76ec75f3aa7d77cc97f1a37bc1
#
_entry.id   13871c76ec75f3aa7d77cc97f1a37bc1
#
_cell.length_a   1.000
_cell.length_b   1.000
_cell.length_c   1.000
_cell.angle_alpha   90.00
_cell.angle_beta   90.00
_cell.angle_gamma   90.00
#
_symmetry.space_group_name_H-M   'P 1'
#
loop_
_entity.id
_entity.type
_entity.pdbx_description
1 polymer ?
#
loop_
_entity_poly.entity_id
_entity_poly.type
_entity_poly.pdbx_seq_one_letter_code
_entity_poly.pdbx_strand_id
1 'polypeptide(L)'
;NTYIWLEQLSRKYRTRIASLDQIPEEEIAEIAARGITGLWLVGIWQRSPASRKIKQLYGKTDALASAYSILHYIPADDLGGEEALEKLQHRLAAKGILLTCDMVPNHSGMDNSWMFDHPDRYLYTEVNPNRDFSFNTPNLSENPAGEIYLEKGYYDQSAAAEVFKLVLHQVHQTRYVYHGNDGTSMPWNDTAQLNYLNPETRHAVLEEIVRVAQQFPIIRLDAAMTLTREHFKRLWFPAAGADHFIPTRNAFSLSDAEFDHLMPHEFWAEVIRELAVKAPRTLLIAEAFWLTEHFFINRIGMHRVYNSSFMHHLADENNREYRGYLKSILLKDPAMLERFVNFLTTPDELPAIVQFGSSAKYFGAGRMLACLPGLPLFGHGQWEGYRERYGMDVAQPSLPEEPDPVIVSDHDRWIRPLLQKRTSFSSAEHFRLYDFMQPDHTVNEDVYAFSNAGREGAFLVLFNNSVNSARGSIHESVPQKLDAANSQPHRSFLCKNLGLAENEQAALRAVGGELDEVEEPRVM
;
A
#
# COMPACT_ATOMS: atom_id res chain seq x y z
N ASN A 1 3.69 -5.17 -11.39
CA ASN A 1 3.35 -4.00 -12.21
C ASN A 1 2.50 -4.44 -13.41
N THR A 2 1.78 -3.50 -14.03
CA THR A 2 0.79 -3.78 -15.09
C THR A 2 1.39 -4.49 -16.31
N TYR A 3 2.58 -4.13 -16.75
CA TYR A 3 3.23 -4.75 -17.93
C TYR A 3 3.50 -6.25 -17.72
N ILE A 4 4.01 -6.63 -16.56
CA ILE A 4 4.22 -8.05 -16.20
C ILE A 4 2.89 -8.81 -16.22
N TRP A 5 1.83 -8.22 -15.66
CA TRP A 5 0.51 -8.85 -15.68
C TRP A 5 -0.01 -9.07 -17.10
N LEU A 6 0.10 -8.07 -17.99
CA LEU A 6 -0.29 -8.22 -19.40
C LEU A 6 0.53 -9.30 -20.12
N GLU A 7 1.82 -9.42 -19.81
CA GLU A 7 2.66 -10.50 -20.35
C GLU A 7 2.20 -11.87 -19.84
N GLN A 8 1.91 -12.01 -18.57
CA GLN A 8 1.37 -13.26 -18.00
C GLN A 8 -0.01 -13.61 -18.58
N LEU A 9 -0.89 -12.62 -18.80
CA LEU A 9 -2.14 -12.83 -19.50
C LEU A 9 -1.93 -13.25 -20.96
N SER A 10 -0.93 -12.68 -21.62
CA SER A 10 -0.56 -13.08 -22.99
C SER A 10 -0.21 -14.56 -23.07
N ARG A 11 0.53 -15.08 -22.08
CA ARG A 11 0.86 -16.51 -21.94
C ARG A 11 -0.37 -17.35 -21.62
N LYS A 12 -1.15 -16.95 -20.62
CA LYS A 12 -2.37 -17.64 -20.17
C LYS A 12 -3.37 -17.83 -21.32
N TYR A 13 -3.63 -16.78 -22.10
CA TYR A 13 -4.61 -16.77 -23.20
C TYR A 13 -4.01 -17.06 -24.57
N ARG A 14 -2.70 -17.31 -24.67
CA ARG A 14 -1.96 -17.59 -25.92
C ARG A 14 -2.24 -16.58 -27.02
N THR A 15 -2.38 -15.33 -26.67
CA THR A 15 -2.58 -14.20 -27.56
C THR A 15 -1.84 -12.98 -27.01
N ARG A 16 -1.35 -12.11 -27.90
CA ARG A 16 -0.66 -10.91 -27.45
C ARG A 16 -1.65 -9.93 -26.83
N ILE A 17 -1.44 -9.61 -25.55
CA ILE A 17 -2.18 -8.61 -24.79
C ILE A 17 -1.18 -7.54 -24.38
N ALA A 18 -1.22 -6.39 -25.06
CA ALA A 18 -0.25 -5.30 -24.86
C ALA A 18 -0.90 -4.02 -24.32
N SER A 19 -2.23 -3.90 -24.42
CA SER A 19 -2.98 -2.73 -23.94
C SER A 19 -4.12 -3.14 -23.00
N LEU A 20 -4.57 -2.18 -22.21
CA LEU A 20 -5.56 -2.39 -21.14
C LEU A 20 -6.93 -2.86 -21.69
N ASP A 21 -7.31 -2.39 -22.87
CA ASP A 21 -8.59 -2.80 -23.50
C ASP A 21 -8.56 -4.20 -24.11
N GLN A 22 -7.37 -4.80 -24.25
CA GLN A 22 -7.20 -6.18 -24.73
C GLN A 22 -7.33 -7.24 -23.63
N ILE A 23 -7.41 -6.85 -22.36
CA ILE A 23 -7.63 -7.78 -21.25
C ILE A 23 -8.91 -8.58 -21.50
N PRO A 24 -8.86 -9.94 -21.50
CA PRO A 24 -10.03 -10.78 -21.81
C PRO A 24 -11.18 -10.61 -20.82
N GLU A 25 -12.42 -10.75 -21.31
CA GLU A 25 -13.62 -10.74 -20.44
C GLU A 25 -13.61 -11.89 -19.43
N GLU A 26 -13.05 -13.01 -19.80
CA GLU A 26 -12.87 -14.20 -18.97
C GLU A 26 -12.02 -13.88 -17.74
N GLU A 27 -10.94 -13.09 -17.92
CA GLU A 27 -10.08 -12.67 -16.79
C GLU A 27 -10.82 -11.76 -15.82
N ILE A 28 -11.55 -10.77 -16.36
CA ILE A 28 -12.36 -9.86 -15.55
C ILE A 28 -13.45 -10.64 -14.78
N ALA A 29 -14.09 -11.61 -15.45
CA ALA A 29 -15.09 -12.47 -14.83
C ALA A 29 -14.49 -13.38 -13.75
N GLU A 30 -13.28 -13.90 -13.95
CA GLU A 30 -12.55 -14.70 -12.96
C GLU A 30 -12.23 -13.86 -11.71
N ILE A 31 -11.69 -12.65 -11.88
CA ILE A 31 -11.41 -11.72 -10.77
C ILE A 31 -12.69 -11.42 -9.97
N ALA A 32 -13.80 -11.13 -10.66
CA ALA A 32 -15.10 -10.90 -10.01
C ALA A 32 -15.59 -12.14 -9.26
N ALA A 33 -15.45 -13.34 -9.84
CA ALA A 33 -15.86 -14.60 -9.23
C ALA A 33 -15.07 -14.94 -7.95
N ARG A 34 -13.82 -14.48 -7.85
CA ARG A 34 -13.01 -14.57 -6.63
C ARG A 34 -13.54 -13.68 -5.48
N GLY A 35 -14.48 -12.75 -5.76
CA GLY A 35 -15.03 -11.79 -4.79
C GLY A 35 -14.19 -10.51 -4.68
N ILE A 36 -13.31 -10.25 -5.65
CA ILE A 36 -12.52 -9.03 -5.74
C ILE A 36 -13.39 -7.88 -6.27
N THR A 37 -13.42 -6.78 -5.56
CA THR A 37 -14.22 -5.58 -5.88
C THR A 37 -13.39 -4.36 -6.21
N GLY A 38 -12.07 -4.44 -6.11
CA GLY A 38 -11.13 -3.40 -6.51
C GLY A 38 -9.92 -4.02 -7.20
N LEU A 39 -9.46 -3.41 -8.30
CA LEU A 39 -8.25 -3.81 -9.02
C LEU A 39 -7.26 -2.64 -9.01
N TRP A 40 -6.10 -2.84 -8.43
CA TRP A 40 -5.02 -1.87 -8.41
C TRP A 40 -4.00 -2.17 -9.51
N LEU A 41 -3.87 -1.25 -10.46
CA LEU A 41 -2.90 -1.31 -11.54
C LEU A 41 -1.69 -0.41 -11.24
N VAL A 42 -0.53 -1.03 -11.01
CA VAL A 42 0.71 -0.33 -10.72
C VAL A 42 1.41 0.08 -12.02
N GLY A 43 1.72 1.39 -12.15
CA GLY A 43 2.56 1.91 -13.23
C GLY A 43 1.84 2.11 -14.56
N ILE A 44 0.60 2.58 -14.52
CA ILE A 44 -0.19 2.91 -15.71
C ILE A 44 0.12 4.30 -16.30
N TRP A 45 0.84 5.15 -15.55
CA TRP A 45 1.15 6.50 -15.96
C TRP A 45 2.36 6.59 -16.89
N GLN A 46 2.48 7.69 -17.63
CA GLN A 46 3.70 7.98 -18.39
C GLN A 46 4.89 8.07 -17.44
N ARG A 47 5.95 7.34 -17.78
CA ARG A 47 7.15 7.19 -16.93
C ARG A 47 8.31 8.03 -17.48
N SER A 48 9.23 8.42 -16.59
CA SER A 48 10.42 9.21 -16.87
C SER A 48 11.38 8.54 -17.88
N PRO A 49 11.65 9.12 -19.06
CA PRO A 49 12.72 8.69 -19.95
C PRO A 49 14.10 8.69 -19.27
N ALA A 50 14.38 9.66 -18.39
CA ALA A 50 15.63 9.71 -17.64
C ALA A 50 15.81 8.50 -16.72
N SER A 51 14.74 8.06 -16.04
CA SER A 51 14.74 6.83 -15.23
C SER A 51 15.11 5.60 -16.08
N ARG A 52 14.54 5.48 -17.27
CA ARG A 52 14.89 4.40 -18.21
C ARG A 52 16.36 4.43 -18.60
N LYS A 53 16.89 5.61 -18.99
CA LYS A 53 18.29 5.80 -19.37
C LYS A 53 19.26 5.39 -18.27
N ILE A 54 18.97 5.74 -17.01
CA ILE A 54 19.78 5.34 -15.87
C ILE A 54 19.93 3.81 -15.83
N LYS A 55 18.84 3.07 -15.97
CA LYS A 55 18.82 1.62 -15.90
C LYS A 55 19.54 0.97 -17.10
N GLN A 56 19.37 1.54 -18.28
CA GLN A 56 20.09 1.11 -19.49
C GLN A 56 21.60 1.31 -19.37
N LEU A 57 22.04 2.42 -18.77
CA LEU A 57 23.47 2.67 -18.48
C LEU A 57 24.05 1.67 -17.48
N TYR A 58 23.19 1.06 -16.63
CA TYR A 58 23.56 -0.07 -15.76
C TYR A 58 23.54 -1.43 -16.46
N GLY A 59 23.34 -1.47 -17.78
CA GLY A 59 23.34 -2.68 -18.58
C GLY A 59 22.01 -3.42 -18.68
N LYS A 60 20.91 -2.87 -18.10
CA LYS A 60 19.55 -3.39 -18.27
C LYS A 60 18.91 -2.80 -19.53
N THR A 61 19.27 -3.33 -20.70
CA THR A 61 18.89 -2.77 -22.01
C THR A 61 17.37 -2.81 -22.28
N ASP A 62 16.65 -3.72 -21.66
CA ASP A 62 15.20 -3.95 -21.77
C ASP A 62 14.40 -3.29 -20.64
N ALA A 63 15.08 -2.54 -19.76
CA ALA A 63 14.40 -1.87 -18.65
C ALA A 63 13.38 -0.82 -19.12
N LEU A 64 12.22 -0.83 -18.47
CA LEU A 64 11.31 0.29 -18.43
C LEU A 64 11.84 1.34 -17.45
N ALA A 65 11.22 2.52 -17.42
CA ALA A 65 11.36 3.43 -16.29
C ALA A 65 10.64 2.86 -15.06
N SER A 66 11.03 3.31 -13.86
CA SER A 66 10.30 2.99 -12.63
C SER A 66 8.83 3.42 -12.71
N ALA A 67 7.94 2.58 -12.20
CA ALA A 67 6.51 2.90 -12.09
C ALA A 67 6.25 4.14 -11.23
N TYR A 68 7.16 4.48 -10.32
CA TYR A 68 7.07 5.62 -9.39
C TYR A 68 7.92 6.82 -9.80
N SER A 69 8.65 6.74 -10.91
CA SER A 69 9.29 7.89 -11.57
C SER A 69 8.36 8.44 -12.64
N ILE A 70 7.33 9.19 -12.22
CA ILE A 70 6.22 9.63 -13.08
C ILE A 70 6.61 10.87 -13.86
N LEU A 71 6.46 10.80 -15.18
CA LEU A 71 6.61 11.96 -16.07
C LEU A 71 5.35 12.82 -16.04
N HIS A 72 4.19 12.20 -16.30
CA HIS A 72 2.87 12.84 -16.27
C HIS A 72 1.81 11.85 -15.81
N TYR A 73 0.78 12.33 -15.10
CA TYR A 73 -0.41 11.54 -14.75
C TYR A 73 -1.34 11.41 -15.96
N ILE A 74 -0.79 10.93 -17.06
CA ILE A 74 -1.47 10.59 -18.30
C ILE A 74 -1.24 9.09 -18.51
N PRO A 75 -2.28 8.29 -18.85
CA PRO A 75 -2.09 6.88 -19.14
C PRO A 75 -1.05 6.66 -20.23
N ALA A 76 -0.16 5.68 -20.05
CA ALA A 76 0.92 5.40 -20.98
C ALA A 76 0.39 4.95 -22.34
N ASP A 77 0.94 5.52 -23.43
CA ASP A 77 0.48 5.25 -24.81
C ASP A 77 0.67 3.79 -25.21
N ASP A 78 1.73 3.14 -24.70
CA ASP A 78 2.02 1.72 -24.94
C ASP A 78 1.10 0.76 -24.18
N LEU A 79 0.32 1.26 -23.21
CA LEU A 79 -0.80 0.57 -22.58
C LEU A 79 -2.15 0.88 -23.25
N GLY A 80 -2.16 1.65 -24.36
CA GLY A 80 -3.32 2.04 -25.11
C GLY A 80 -3.91 3.41 -24.73
N GLY A 81 -3.26 4.17 -23.84
CA GLY A 81 -3.64 5.53 -23.47
C GLY A 81 -4.99 5.63 -22.75
N GLU A 82 -5.57 6.83 -22.78
CA GLU A 82 -6.85 7.12 -22.10
C GLU A 82 -8.01 6.26 -22.59
N GLU A 83 -8.11 6.05 -23.92
CA GLU A 83 -9.21 5.27 -24.50
C GLU A 83 -9.23 3.82 -24.00
N ALA A 84 -8.06 3.17 -23.94
CA ALA A 84 -7.96 1.80 -23.43
C ALA A 84 -8.26 1.71 -21.92
N LEU A 85 -7.83 2.71 -21.16
CA LEU A 85 -8.13 2.83 -19.74
C LEU A 85 -9.64 2.98 -19.50
N GLU A 86 -10.31 3.90 -20.19
CA GLU A 86 -11.76 4.10 -20.06
C GLU A 86 -12.55 2.85 -20.40
N LYS A 87 -12.19 2.15 -21.49
CA LYS A 87 -12.81 0.88 -21.88
C LYS A 87 -12.67 -0.16 -20.77
N LEU A 88 -11.46 -0.29 -20.20
CA LEU A 88 -11.23 -1.22 -19.08
C LEU A 88 -12.06 -0.83 -17.85
N GLN A 89 -12.09 0.45 -17.48
CA GLN A 89 -12.90 0.94 -16.35
C GLN A 89 -14.38 0.57 -16.50
N HIS A 90 -14.96 0.78 -17.68
CA HIS A 90 -16.36 0.43 -17.95
C HIS A 90 -16.62 -1.07 -17.83
N ARG A 91 -15.70 -1.90 -18.35
CA ARG A 91 -15.82 -3.37 -18.29
C ARG A 91 -15.69 -3.89 -16.86
N LEU A 92 -14.75 -3.36 -16.08
CA LEU A 92 -14.58 -3.68 -14.67
C LEU A 92 -15.82 -3.26 -13.85
N ALA A 93 -16.30 -2.02 -14.06
CA ALA A 93 -17.49 -1.51 -13.37
C ALA A 93 -18.74 -2.34 -13.65
N ALA A 94 -18.91 -2.86 -14.89
CA ALA A 94 -20.00 -3.77 -15.24
C ALA A 94 -19.96 -5.11 -14.45
N LYS A 95 -18.80 -5.47 -13.88
CA LYS A 95 -18.61 -6.64 -13.00
C LYS A 95 -18.52 -6.27 -11.53
N GLY A 96 -18.75 -4.99 -11.16
CA GLY A 96 -18.67 -4.52 -9.78
C GLY A 96 -17.23 -4.34 -9.27
N ILE A 97 -16.25 -4.23 -10.18
CA ILE A 97 -14.85 -4.00 -9.82
C ILE A 97 -14.49 -2.53 -10.05
N LEU A 98 -13.95 -1.87 -9.04
CA LEU A 98 -13.47 -0.50 -9.10
C LEU A 98 -11.98 -0.48 -9.45
N LEU A 99 -11.58 0.39 -10.38
CA LEU A 99 -10.18 0.53 -10.73
C LEU A 99 -9.47 1.45 -9.73
N THR A 100 -8.26 1.07 -9.32
CA THR A 100 -7.38 1.82 -8.42
C THR A 100 -6.09 2.18 -9.15
N CYS A 101 -5.62 3.42 -8.96
CA CYS A 101 -4.33 3.89 -9.44
C CYS A 101 -3.44 4.40 -8.29
N ASP A 102 -2.14 4.57 -8.59
CA ASP A 102 -1.21 5.27 -7.72
C ASP A 102 -1.23 6.78 -7.96
N MET A 103 -0.99 7.52 -6.90
CA MET A 103 -0.58 8.92 -6.93
C MET A 103 0.69 9.07 -6.08
N VAL A 104 1.73 9.69 -6.64
CA VAL A 104 3.06 9.82 -6.05
C VAL A 104 3.34 11.29 -5.74
N PRO A 105 2.79 11.84 -4.67
CA PRO A 105 2.85 13.29 -4.43
C PRO A 105 4.17 13.77 -3.80
N ASN A 106 5.00 12.87 -3.26
CA ASN A 106 6.26 13.26 -2.63
C ASN A 106 7.31 13.74 -3.65
N HIS A 107 7.33 13.15 -4.83
CA HIS A 107 8.33 13.39 -5.86
C HIS A 107 7.74 13.19 -7.26
N SER A 108 8.49 13.53 -8.28
CA SER A 108 8.20 13.19 -9.68
C SER A 108 9.39 12.51 -10.34
N GLY A 109 9.24 12.08 -11.59
CA GLY A 109 10.39 11.77 -12.42
C GLY A 109 11.31 13.00 -12.57
N MET A 110 12.61 12.79 -12.66
CA MET A 110 13.59 13.89 -12.66
C MET A 110 13.53 14.76 -13.92
N ASP A 111 12.89 14.28 -14.98
CA ASP A 111 12.67 14.98 -16.25
C ASP A 111 11.20 15.35 -16.51
N ASN A 112 10.36 15.36 -15.44
CA ASN A 112 9.00 15.89 -15.48
C ASN A 112 9.00 17.32 -16.04
N SER A 113 7.96 17.72 -16.79
CA SER A 113 7.90 19.04 -17.40
C SER A 113 8.04 20.19 -16.39
N TRP A 114 7.54 20.04 -15.19
CA TRP A 114 7.72 21.03 -14.11
C TRP A 114 9.17 21.32 -13.78
N MET A 115 10.08 20.36 -14.02
CA MET A 115 11.52 20.57 -13.81
C MET A 115 12.07 21.72 -14.65
N PHE A 116 11.50 21.92 -15.84
CA PHE A 116 11.94 22.95 -16.81
C PHE A 116 11.06 24.19 -16.77
N ASP A 117 9.74 24.02 -16.58
CA ASP A 117 8.76 25.10 -16.62
C ASP A 117 8.58 25.78 -15.26
N HIS A 118 8.68 25.03 -14.18
CA HIS A 118 8.47 25.44 -12.78
C HIS A 118 9.52 24.87 -11.83
N PRO A 119 10.82 25.11 -12.07
CA PRO A 119 11.91 24.46 -11.31
C PRO A 119 11.92 24.81 -9.82
N ASP A 120 11.24 25.88 -9.39
CA ASP A 120 11.09 26.26 -7.98
C ASP A 120 10.12 25.36 -7.19
N ARG A 121 9.41 24.47 -7.86
CA ARG A 121 8.59 23.43 -7.25
C ARG A 121 9.41 22.32 -6.61
N TYR A 122 10.72 22.29 -6.85
CA TYR A 122 11.61 21.24 -6.34
C TYR A 122 12.55 21.77 -5.25
N LEU A 123 13.05 20.85 -4.42
CA LEU A 123 14.12 21.17 -3.48
C LEU A 123 15.46 21.19 -4.22
N TYR A 124 16.17 22.28 -4.16
CA TYR A 124 17.45 22.45 -4.84
C TYR A 124 18.42 23.38 -4.09
N THR A 125 19.66 23.38 -4.55
CA THR A 125 20.68 24.38 -4.22
C THR A 125 21.28 24.96 -5.51
N GLU A 126 21.74 26.21 -5.45
CA GLU A 126 22.42 26.86 -6.60
C GLU A 126 23.92 26.52 -6.68
N VAL A 127 24.46 26.04 -5.58
CA VAL A 127 25.87 25.65 -5.47
C VAL A 127 25.94 24.15 -5.21
N ASN A 128 26.94 23.48 -5.79
CA ASN A 128 27.19 22.07 -5.52
C ASN A 128 27.33 21.85 -3.99
N PRO A 129 26.40 21.08 -3.37
CA PRO A 129 26.34 20.97 -1.92
C PRO A 129 27.52 20.20 -1.29
N ASN A 130 28.24 19.43 -2.11
CA ASN A 130 29.44 18.72 -1.68
C ASN A 130 30.51 18.79 -2.79
N ARG A 131 31.72 19.26 -2.43
CA ARG A 131 32.83 19.44 -3.38
C ARG A 131 33.28 18.13 -4.04
N ASP A 132 33.01 17.01 -3.39
CA ASP A 132 33.38 15.68 -3.89
C ASP A 132 32.36 15.15 -4.92
N PHE A 133 31.19 15.76 -5.04
CA PHE A 133 30.19 15.37 -6.04
C PHE A 133 30.64 15.81 -7.43
N SER A 134 30.61 14.87 -8.39
CA SER A 134 30.97 15.04 -9.78
C SER A 134 29.81 14.69 -10.69
N PHE A 135 29.55 15.53 -11.69
CA PHE A 135 28.46 15.40 -12.66
C PHE A 135 28.98 15.22 -14.09
N ASN A 136 30.18 14.69 -14.26
CA ASN A 136 30.75 14.33 -15.57
C ASN A 136 30.17 12.97 -16.02
N THR A 137 28.87 12.93 -16.25
CA THR A 137 28.07 11.76 -16.59
C THR A 137 27.23 12.06 -17.83
N PRO A 138 26.63 11.05 -18.49
CA PRO A 138 25.78 11.30 -19.64
C PRO A 138 24.57 12.18 -19.32
N ASN A 139 24.18 13.05 -20.26
CA ASN A 139 22.93 13.79 -20.17
C ASN A 139 21.72 12.84 -20.24
N LEU A 140 20.86 12.89 -19.24
CA LEU A 140 19.67 12.05 -19.12
C LEU A 140 18.42 12.69 -19.73
N SER A 141 18.41 14.05 -19.88
CA SER A 141 17.25 14.77 -20.41
C SER A 141 17.06 14.54 -21.91
N GLU A 142 15.82 14.38 -22.33
CA GLU A 142 15.38 14.47 -23.72
C GLU A 142 14.71 15.82 -24.04
N ASN A 143 14.49 16.64 -23.01
CA ASN A 143 13.88 17.96 -23.14
C ASN A 143 14.94 18.99 -23.60
N PRO A 144 14.73 19.70 -24.73
CA PRO A 144 15.69 20.69 -25.20
C PRO A 144 15.83 21.93 -24.31
N ALA A 145 14.92 22.13 -23.35
CA ALA A 145 14.97 23.25 -22.41
C ALA A 145 16.10 23.12 -21.37
N GLY A 146 16.68 21.91 -21.19
CA GLY A 146 17.78 21.74 -20.24
C GLY A 146 18.42 20.35 -20.26
N GLU A 147 19.45 20.20 -19.43
CA GLU A 147 20.25 19.00 -19.28
C GLU A 147 20.20 18.48 -17.83
N ILE A 148 20.24 17.18 -17.67
CA ILE A 148 20.20 16.49 -16.38
C ILE A 148 21.38 15.53 -16.27
N TYR A 149 22.16 15.68 -15.21
CA TYR A 149 23.34 14.87 -14.96
C TYR A 149 23.28 14.25 -13.56
N LEU A 150 23.28 12.92 -13.50
CA LEU A 150 23.33 12.21 -12.22
C LEU A 150 24.74 12.29 -11.63
N GLU A 151 24.83 12.27 -10.31
CA GLU A 151 26.11 12.26 -9.60
C GLU A 151 26.89 10.96 -9.93
N LYS A 152 28.19 11.10 -10.18
CA LYS A 152 29.04 10.00 -10.66
C LYS A 152 29.14 8.84 -9.66
N GLY A 153 29.15 9.13 -8.38
CA GLY A 153 29.25 8.12 -7.31
C GLY A 153 28.12 7.11 -7.34
N TYR A 154 26.96 7.48 -7.90
CA TYR A 154 25.89 6.51 -8.15
C TYR A 154 26.30 5.42 -9.14
N TYR A 155 26.92 5.79 -10.26
CA TYR A 155 27.38 4.82 -11.27
C TYR A 155 28.55 3.97 -10.78
N ASP A 156 29.46 4.58 -10.02
CA ASP A 156 30.63 3.91 -9.47
C ASP A 156 30.32 3.12 -8.19
N GLN A 157 29.10 3.21 -7.67
CA GLN A 157 28.66 2.65 -6.38
C GLN A 157 29.54 3.09 -5.20
N SER A 158 30.15 4.26 -5.29
CA SER A 158 31.06 4.82 -4.28
C SER A 158 30.36 5.77 -3.30
N ALA A 159 29.20 6.33 -3.69
CA ALA A 159 28.39 7.20 -2.85
C ALA A 159 26.91 7.12 -3.23
N ALA A 160 26.03 7.42 -2.26
CA ALA A 160 24.63 7.70 -2.53
C ALA A 160 24.53 9.09 -3.17
N ALA A 161 24.02 9.19 -4.40
CA ALA A 161 23.74 10.49 -4.99
C ALA A 161 22.57 11.14 -4.24
N GLU A 162 22.84 12.25 -3.51
CA GLU A 162 21.80 13.02 -2.83
C GLU A 162 21.10 13.97 -3.79
N VAL A 163 21.83 14.46 -4.79
CA VAL A 163 21.38 15.45 -5.77
C VAL A 163 21.80 15.06 -7.19
N PHE A 164 21.07 15.57 -8.16
CA PHE A 164 21.51 15.61 -9.56
C PHE A 164 21.68 17.07 -10.02
N LYS A 165 22.49 17.25 -11.06
CA LYS A 165 22.72 18.58 -11.67
C LYS A 165 21.70 18.83 -12.78
N LEU A 166 21.00 19.94 -12.69
CA LEU A 166 20.09 20.49 -13.71
C LEU A 166 20.70 21.73 -14.33
N VAL A 167 20.76 21.79 -15.66
CA VAL A 167 21.14 22.98 -16.42
C VAL A 167 19.93 23.50 -17.17
N LEU A 168 19.49 24.71 -16.90
CA LEU A 168 18.35 25.37 -17.55
C LEU A 168 18.86 26.33 -18.62
N HIS A 169 18.58 26.02 -19.90
CA HIS A 169 19.13 26.77 -21.04
C HIS A 169 18.54 28.16 -21.13
N GLN A 170 17.24 28.32 -20.93
CA GLN A 170 16.53 29.61 -21.13
C GLN A 170 16.99 30.69 -20.16
N VAL A 171 17.33 30.32 -18.94
CA VAL A 171 17.72 31.25 -17.87
C VAL A 171 19.21 31.18 -17.55
N HIS A 172 19.97 30.35 -18.27
CA HIS A 172 21.40 30.11 -18.03
C HIS A 172 21.76 29.79 -16.58
N GLN A 173 20.89 29.01 -15.91
CA GLN A 173 21.08 28.61 -14.49
C GLN A 173 21.49 27.16 -14.38
N THR A 174 22.28 26.88 -13.36
CA THR A 174 22.58 25.52 -12.90
C THR A 174 22.01 25.36 -11.50
N ARG A 175 21.32 24.24 -11.28
CA ARG A 175 20.77 23.84 -9.98
C ARG A 175 21.20 22.43 -9.64
N TYR A 176 21.26 22.15 -8.35
CA TYR A 176 21.50 20.80 -7.81
C TYR A 176 20.23 20.39 -7.07
N VAL A 177 19.44 19.55 -7.71
CA VAL A 177 18.10 19.16 -7.25
C VAL A 177 18.18 17.88 -6.43
N TYR A 178 17.53 17.83 -5.27
CA TYR A 178 17.48 16.67 -4.43
C TYR A 178 16.61 15.56 -5.02
N HIS A 179 17.09 14.32 -4.91
CA HIS A 179 16.28 13.14 -5.19
C HIS A 179 15.20 12.93 -4.12
N GLY A 180 14.10 12.24 -4.48
CA GLY A 180 13.13 11.79 -3.51
C GLY A 180 13.76 10.87 -2.47
N ASN A 181 13.30 10.98 -1.23
CA ASN A 181 13.83 10.20 -0.10
C ASN A 181 12.78 10.09 1.01
N ASP A 182 12.79 9.00 1.76
CA ASP A 182 11.96 8.78 2.94
C ASP A 182 12.74 8.82 4.26
N GLY A 183 14.06 8.95 4.17
CA GLY A 183 14.94 8.99 5.34
C GLY A 183 15.29 7.62 5.91
N THR A 184 14.97 6.52 5.23
CA THR A 184 15.28 5.17 5.72
C THR A 184 16.48 4.54 5.06
N SER A 185 16.79 4.91 3.81
CA SER A 185 17.84 4.30 3.02
C SER A 185 18.39 5.26 1.97
N MET A 186 18.83 4.70 0.84
CA MET A 186 19.36 5.45 -0.30
C MET A 186 18.29 6.33 -0.94
N PRO A 187 18.67 7.51 -1.46
CA PRO A 187 17.79 8.33 -2.28
C PRO A 187 17.25 7.58 -3.49
N TRP A 188 16.04 7.90 -3.94
CA TRP A 188 15.46 7.34 -5.16
C TRP A 188 16.01 8.09 -6.38
N ASN A 189 17.14 7.61 -6.91
CA ASN A 189 18.02 8.33 -7.85
C ASN A 189 17.44 8.64 -9.23
N ASP A 190 16.24 8.17 -9.54
CA ASP A 190 15.51 8.47 -10.76
C ASP A 190 14.34 9.44 -10.54
N THR A 191 14.31 10.10 -9.39
CA THR A 191 13.24 11.01 -8.96
C THR A 191 13.74 12.38 -8.56
N ALA A 192 12.84 13.33 -8.41
CA ALA A 192 13.10 14.71 -7.95
C ALA A 192 12.13 15.09 -6.82
N GLN A 193 12.66 15.50 -5.68
CA GLN A 193 11.89 15.86 -4.49
C GLN A 193 11.14 17.18 -4.66
N LEU A 194 9.84 17.15 -4.44
CA LEU A 194 9.00 18.36 -4.46
C LEU A 194 9.17 19.19 -3.19
N ASN A 195 9.10 20.52 -3.34
CA ASN A 195 9.27 21.50 -2.28
C ASN A 195 7.93 21.94 -1.67
N TYR A 196 7.51 21.28 -0.60
CA TYR A 196 6.24 21.58 0.07
C TYR A 196 6.26 22.86 0.93
N LEU A 197 7.39 23.52 1.10
CA LEU A 197 7.40 24.89 1.66
C LEU A 197 6.88 25.91 0.65
N ASN A 198 7.02 25.63 -0.65
CA ASN A 198 6.46 26.47 -1.69
C ASN A 198 4.94 26.28 -1.80
N PRO A 199 4.10 27.31 -1.57
CA PRO A 199 2.65 27.19 -1.68
C PRO A 199 2.16 26.88 -3.09
N GLU A 200 2.90 27.31 -4.14
CA GLU A 200 2.60 26.97 -5.52
C GLU A 200 2.74 25.46 -5.79
N THR A 201 3.77 24.83 -5.20
CA THR A 201 3.94 23.36 -5.27
C THR A 201 2.76 22.65 -4.65
N ARG A 202 2.36 23.04 -3.41
CA ARG A 202 1.20 22.43 -2.74
C ARG A 202 -0.07 22.55 -3.55
N HIS A 203 -0.30 23.73 -4.12
CA HIS A 203 -1.48 23.99 -4.96
C HIS A 203 -1.47 23.12 -6.22
N ALA A 204 -0.35 23.10 -6.96
CA ALA A 204 -0.23 22.31 -8.18
C ALA A 204 -0.41 20.80 -7.96
N VAL A 205 0.19 20.26 -6.87
CA VAL A 205 0.02 18.85 -6.52
C VAL A 205 -1.42 18.56 -6.10
N LEU A 206 -2.06 19.45 -5.34
CA LEU A 206 -3.47 19.31 -4.96
C LEU A 206 -4.39 19.29 -6.20
N GLU A 207 -4.15 20.15 -7.18
CA GLU A 207 -4.91 20.15 -8.43
C GLU A 207 -4.73 18.84 -9.21
N GLU A 208 -3.51 18.29 -9.28
CA GLU A 208 -3.26 16.99 -9.89
C GLU A 208 -3.99 15.86 -9.14
N ILE A 209 -3.96 15.85 -7.80
CA ILE A 209 -4.71 14.86 -7.00
C ILE A 209 -6.21 14.96 -7.29
N VAL A 210 -6.76 16.17 -7.33
CA VAL A 210 -8.19 16.39 -7.65
C VAL A 210 -8.53 15.88 -9.05
N ARG A 211 -7.69 16.18 -10.05
CA ARG A 211 -7.89 15.72 -11.43
C ARG A 211 -7.91 14.20 -11.55
N VAL A 212 -6.95 13.53 -10.90
CA VAL A 212 -6.89 12.06 -10.86
C VAL A 212 -8.10 11.49 -10.08
N ALA A 213 -8.50 12.13 -8.97
CA ALA A 213 -9.63 11.69 -8.15
C ALA A 213 -10.99 11.81 -8.89
N GLN A 214 -11.11 12.70 -9.85
CA GLN A 214 -12.32 12.79 -10.69
C GLN A 214 -12.41 11.65 -11.72
N GLN A 215 -11.29 11.00 -12.03
CA GLN A 215 -11.22 9.89 -12.99
C GLN A 215 -11.23 8.51 -12.33
N PHE A 216 -10.73 8.40 -11.09
CA PHE A 216 -10.56 7.11 -10.40
C PHE A 216 -11.39 7.04 -9.12
N PRO A 217 -12.16 5.95 -8.93
CA PRO A 217 -12.93 5.74 -7.70
C PRO A 217 -12.07 5.40 -6.48
N ILE A 218 -10.83 4.94 -6.68
CA ILE A 218 -9.88 4.62 -5.61
C ILE A 218 -8.49 5.10 -6.01
N ILE A 219 -7.81 5.80 -5.10
CA ILE A 219 -6.42 6.24 -5.26
C ILE A 219 -5.58 5.72 -4.10
N ARG A 220 -4.46 5.06 -4.41
CA ARG A 220 -3.40 4.77 -3.44
C ARG A 220 -2.38 5.90 -3.48
N LEU A 221 -2.13 6.50 -2.34
CA LEU A 221 -1.17 7.59 -2.15
C LEU A 221 0.17 7.00 -1.71
N ASP A 222 1.13 7.05 -2.62
CA ASP A 222 2.49 6.53 -2.42
C ASP A 222 3.24 7.32 -1.35
N ALA A 223 3.96 6.62 -0.47
CA ALA A 223 4.80 7.19 0.57
C ALA A 223 4.16 8.37 1.33
N ALA A 224 2.85 8.25 1.64
CA ALA A 224 2.07 9.37 2.19
C ALA A 224 2.65 9.92 3.51
N MET A 225 3.30 9.08 4.33
CA MET A 225 3.90 9.46 5.60
C MET A 225 5.04 10.48 5.44
N THR A 226 5.71 10.53 4.28
CA THR A 226 6.82 11.45 4.03
C THR A 226 6.39 12.91 3.97
N LEU A 227 5.10 13.16 3.67
CA LEU A 227 4.52 14.50 3.56
C LEU A 227 3.77 14.96 4.81
N THR A 228 3.84 14.23 5.92
CA THR A 228 3.45 14.81 7.21
C THR A 228 4.41 15.95 7.54
N ARG A 229 3.90 17.05 8.13
CA ARG A 229 4.72 18.22 8.45
C ARG A 229 5.95 17.85 9.29
N GLU A 230 5.75 16.98 10.29
CA GLU A 230 6.80 16.52 11.18
C GLU A 230 7.91 15.79 10.41
N HIS A 231 7.54 14.80 9.57
CA HIS A 231 8.53 14.02 8.84
C HIS A 231 9.22 14.87 7.77
N PHE A 232 8.46 15.67 7.01
CA PHE A 232 9.00 16.56 5.97
C PHE A 232 9.99 17.55 6.56
N LYS A 233 9.66 18.17 7.71
CA LYS A 233 10.59 19.04 8.44
C LYS A 233 11.86 18.30 8.87
N ARG A 234 11.68 17.19 9.56
CA ARG A 234 12.80 16.37 10.05
C ARG A 234 13.76 15.98 8.93
N LEU A 235 13.25 15.61 7.77
CA LEU A 235 14.05 15.12 6.65
C LEU A 235 14.70 16.24 5.84
N TRP A 236 14.00 17.34 5.58
CA TRP A 236 14.46 18.36 4.65
C TRP A 236 14.93 19.65 5.30
N PHE A 237 14.52 19.92 6.53
CA PHE A 237 14.81 21.14 7.29
C PHE A 237 15.13 20.82 8.76
N PRO A 238 16.15 19.99 9.00
CA PRO A 238 16.44 19.45 10.33
C PRO A 238 16.79 20.54 11.34
N ALA A 239 16.70 20.20 12.62
CA ALA A 239 17.21 21.09 13.68
C ALA A 239 18.73 21.25 13.55
N ALA A 240 19.24 22.45 13.83
CA ALA A 240 20.66 22.73 13.74
C ALA A 240 21.47 21.79 14.67
N GLY A 241 22.51 21.15 14.12
CA GLY A 241 23.41 20.26 14.85
C GLY A 241 22.88 18.84 15.09
N ALA A 242 21.75 18.46 14.48
CA ALA A 242 21.28 17.07 14.49
C ALA A 242 22.09 16.22 13.50
N ASP A 243 22.37 14.96 13.86
CA ASP A 243 22.82 13.96 12.88
C ASP A 243 21.72 13.68 11.87
N HIS A 244 22.08 13.67 10.59
CA HIS A 244 21.06 13.74 9.55
C HIS A 244 21.20 12.68 8.46
N PHE A 245 20.04 12.17 7.97
CA PHE A 245 19.95 11.20 6.89
C PHE A 245 20.43 11.74 5.54
N ILE A 246 20.32 13.07 5.33
CA ILE A 246 20.80 13.77 4.14
C ILE A 246 21.80 14.84 4.61
N PRO A 247 23.10 14.53 4.70
CA PRO A 247 24.10 15.41 5.29
C PRO A 247 24.15 16.82 4.70
N THR A 248 23.94 16.97 3.40
CA THR A 248 23.93 18.27 2.73
C THR A 248 22.74 19.15 3.12
N ARG A 249 21.68 18.58 3.73
CA ARG A 249 20.53 19.35 4.23
C ARG A 249 20.77 20.04 5.58
N ASN A 250 21.82 19.71 6.27
CA ASN A 250 22.16 20.37 7.56
C ASN A 250 22.32 21.89 7.44
N ALA A 251 22.70 22.40 6.27
CA ALA A 251 22.81 23.83 6.00
C ALA A 251 21.45 24.54 5.87
N PHE A 252 20.34 23.81 5.80
CA PHE A 252 18.99 24.33 5.55
C PHE A 252 18.06 24.19 6.75
N SER A 253 18.64 24.22 7.96
CA SER A 253 17.89 24.15 9.22
C SER A 253 16.88 25.31 9.31
N LEU A 254 15.68 24.99 9.77
CA LEU A 254 14.64 25.96 10.10
C LEU A 254 14.19 25.78 11.56
N SER A 255 13.95 26.89 12.24
CA SER A 255 13.25 26.88 13.53
C SER A 255 11.81 26.42 13.35
N ASP A 256 11.15 25.99 14.44
CA ASP A 256 9.74 25.62 14.42
C ASP A 256 8.86 26.77 13.90
N ALA A 257 9.12 27.99 14.35
CA ALA A 257 8.35 29.16 13.96
C ALA A 257 8.49 29.50 12.45
N GLU A 258 9.70 29.39 11.90
CA GLU A 258 9.92 29.61 10.45
C GLU A 258 9.23 28.52 9.63
N PHE A 259 9.36 27.26 10.03
CA PHE A 259 8.69 26.18 9.33
C PHE A 259 7.17 26.29 9.41
N ASP A 260 6.60 26.62 10.58
CA ASP A 260 5.17 26.80 10.79
C ASP A 260 4.62 27.97 9.99
N HIS A 261 5.42 29.03 9.75
CA HIS A 261 5.06 30.12 8.87
C HIS A 261 4.98 29.68 7.39
N LEU A 262 5.93 28.87 6.93
CA LEU A 262 6.04 28.43 5.53
C LEU A 262 5.07 27.27 5.20
N MET A 263 4.82 26.38 6.16
CA MET A 263 3.89 25.25 6.02
C MET A 263 2.94 25.20 7.22
N PRO A 264 1.92 26.10 7.27
CA PRO A 264 1.08 26.28 8.46
C PRO A 264 0.12 25.11 8.74
N HIS A 265 -0.19 24.30 7.72
CA HIS A 265 -1.16 23.22 7.81
C HIS A 265 -0.61 21.90 7.28
N GLU A 266 -1.18 20.77 7.74
CA GLU A 266 -0.93 19.46 7.15
C GLU A 266 -1.48 19.43 5.72
N PHE A 267 -0.62 19.10 4.75
CA PHE A 267 -1.02 19.01 3.34
C PHE A 267 -2.16 18.00 3.13
N TRP A 268 -2.10 16.86 3.80
CA TRP A 268 -3.15 15.84 3.69
C TRP A 268 -4.52 16.30 4.19
N ALA A 269 -4.56 17.17 5.19
CA ALA A 269 -5.81 17.76 5.65
C ALA A 269 -6.44 18.70 4.60
N GLU A 270 -5.61 19.39 3.82
CA GLU A 270 -6.07 20.18 2.68
C GLU A 270 -6.61 19.27 1.56
N VAL A 271 -5.91 18.19 1.23
CA VAL A 271 -6.34 17.18 0.24
C VAL A 271 -7.69 16.59 0.61
N ILE A 272 -7.87 16.11 1.85
CA ILE A 272 -9.14 15.53 2.31
C ILE A 272 -10.28 16.52 2.19
N ARG A 273 -10.07 17.77 2.60
CA ARG A 273 -11.09 18.83 2.53
C ARG A 273 -11.51 19.12 1.09
N GLU A 274 -10.55 19.27 0.19
CA GLU A 274 -10.82 19.57 -1.22
C GLU A 274 -11.53 18.40 -1.92
N LEU A 275 -11.08 17.18 -1.69
CA LEU A 275 -11.69 15.99 -2.29
C LEU A 275 -13.09 15.72 -1.75
N ALA A 276 -13.39 16.05 -0.49
CA ALA A 276 -14.74 15.95 0.04
C ALA A 276 -15.76 16.80 -0.75
N VAL A 277 -15.29 17.86 -1.43
CA VAL A 277 -16.12 18.73 -2.28
C VAL A 277 -16.05 18.33 -3.76
N LYS A 278 -14.83 18.15 -4.29
CA LYS A 278 -14.59 18.01 -5.74
C LYS A 278 -14.67 16.57 -6.26
N ALA A 279 -14.41 15.57 -5.38
CA ALA A 279 -14.45 14.15 -5.70
C ALA A 279 -14.94 13.30 -4.50
N PRO A 280 -16.16 13.55 -3.97
CA PRO A 280 -16.64 12.98 -2.70
C PRO A 280 -16.83 11.46 -2.71
N ARG A 281 -16.77 10.83 -3.88
CA ARG A 281 -16.92 9.38 -4.04
C ARG A 281 -15.58 8.64 -4.15
N THR A 282 -14.46 9.36 -4.20
CA THR A 282 -13.14 8.76 -4.33
C THR A 282 -12.62 8.30 -2.98
N LEU A 283 -12.29 7.02 -2.90
CA LEU A 283 -11.63 6.42 -1.74
C LEU A 283 -10.13 6.65 -1.81
N LEU A 284 -9.54 7.20 -0.74
CA LEU A 284 -8.10 7.35 -0.60
C LEU A 284 -7.53 6.24 0.28
N ILE A 285 -6.44 5.63 -0.17
CA ILE A 285 -5.63 4.65 0.55
C ILE A 285 -4.24 5.27 0.77
N ALA A 286 -3.86 5.55 2.00
CA ALA A 286 -2.52 6.04 2.31
C ALA A 286 -1.57 4.88 2.56
N GLU A 287 -0.47 4.88 1.84
CA GLU A 287 0.71 4.12 2.27
C GLU A 287 1.38 4.91 3.39
N ALA A 288 1.25 4.41 4.60
CA ALA A 288 1.79 5.03 5.79
C ALA A 288 2.33 3.95 6.71
N PHE A 289 3.57 4.14 7.14
CA PHE A 289 4.31 3.24 8.03
C PHE A 289 4.70 3.96 9.31
N TRP A 290 5.53 3.32 10.15
CA TRP A 290 6.14 3.89 11.36
C TRP A 290 5.13 4.31 12.43
N LEU A 291 4.06 3.52 12.60
CA LEU A 291 3.00 3.76 13.59
C LEU A 291 2.25 5.09 13.37
N THR A 292 2.18 5.57 12.13
CA THR A 292 1.46 6.79 11.77
C THR A 292 -0.02 6.55 11.44
N GLU A 293 -0.50 5.31 11.46
CA GLU A 293 -1.87 4.93 11.08
C GLU A 293 -2.92 5.72 11.88
N HIS A 294 -2.72 5.81 13.21
CA HIS A 294 -3.62 6.56 14.07
C HIS A 294 -3.66 8.06 13.71
N PHE A 295 -2.52 8.65 13.36
CA PHE A 295 -2.44 10.04 12.94
C PHE A 295 -3.21 10.25 11.63
N PHE A 296 -2.98 9.41 10.63
CA PHE A 296 -3.67 9.50 9.34
C PHE A 296 -5.18 9.31 9.47
N ILE A 297 -5.63 8.37 10.28
CA ILE A 297 -7.05 8.09 10.46
C ILE A 297 -7.72 9.20 11.29
N ASN A 298 -7.19 9.52 12.47
CA ASN A 298 -7.92 10.32 13.46
C ASN A 298 -7.61 11.82 13.42
N ARG A 299 -6.44 12.22 12.88
CA ARG A 299 -6.07 13.63 12.77
C ARG A 299 -6.29 14.17 11.35
N ILE A 300 -5.91 13.37 10.36
CA ILE A 300 -6.02 13.76 8.95
C ILE A 300 -7.41 13.42 8.39
N GLY A 301 -8.04 12.33 8.84
CA GLY A 301 -9.31 11.85 8.30
C GLY A 301 -9.15 10.97 7.05
N MET A 302 -7.96 10.39 6.83
CA MET A 302 -7.67 9.50 5.70
C MET A 302 -8.66 8.34 5.66
N HIS A 303 -9.15 7.97 4.48
CA HIS A 303 -10.20 6.97 4.33
C HIS A 303 -9.72 5.56 4.67
N ARG A 304 -8.53 5.18 4.20
CA ARG A 304 -7.89 3.89 4.47
C ARG A 304 -6.39 4.07 4.62
N VAL A 305 -5.78 3.22 5.45
CA VAL A 305 -4.34 3.26 5.74
C VAL A 305 -3.79 1.84 5.77
N TYR A 306 -2.60 1.64 5.24
CA TYR A 306 -1.88 0.37 5.30
C TYR A 306 -1.67 -0.09 6.75
N ASN A 307 -1.87 -1.38 6.99
CA ASN A 307 -1.61 -2.05 8.27
C ASN A 307 -0.49 -3.09 8.11
N SER A 308 0.75 -2.64 8.04
CA SER A 308 1.91 -3.53 7.93
C SER A 308 2.11 -4.40 9.19
N SER A 309 1.64 -3.94 10.35
CA SER A 309 1.67 -4.71 11.59
C SER A 309 0.97 -6.06 11.46
N PHE A 310 -0.13 -6.14 10.69
CA PHE A 310 -0.82 -7.41 10.42
C PHE A 310 0.13 -8.44 9.78
N MET A 311 0.80 -8.07 8.70
CA MET A 311 1.68 -8.94 7.95
C MET A 311 2.91 -9.35 8.78
N HIS A 312 3.66 -8.37 9.30
CA HIS A 312 4.91 -8.63 10.01
C HIS A 312 4.71 -9.50 11.24
N HIS A 313 3.76 -9.14 12.10
CA HIS A 313 3.55 -9.92 13.32
C HIS A 313 3.05 -11.35 13.04
N LEU A 314 2.21 -11.56 12.03
CA LEU A 314 1.77 -12.92 11.69
C LEU A 314 2.89 -13.75 11.04
N ALA A 315 3.70 -13.14 10.17
CA ALA A 315 4.83 -13.81 9.54
C ALA A 315 5.86 -14.27 10.58
N ASP A 316 6.17 -13.39 11.54
CA ASP A 316 7.18 -13.59 12.58
C ASP A 316 6.63 -14.36 13.83
N GLU A 317 5.34 -14.72 13.84
CA GLU A 317 4.66 -15.35 14.99
C GLU A 317 4.72 -14.50 16.27
N ASN A 318 4.82 -13.17 16.14
CA ASN A 318 4.75 -12.22 17.25
C ASN A 318 3.28 -12.01 17.69
N ASN A 319 2.63 -13.12 18.05
CA ASN A 319 1.19 -13.19 18.26
C ASN A 319 0.71 -12.34 19.44
N ARG A 320 1.47 -12.35 20.55
CA ARG A 320 1.17 -11.55 21.75
C ARG A 320 1.13 -10.06 21.43
N GLU A 321 2.10 -9.57 20.68
CA GLU A 321 2.23 -8.17 20.28
C GLU A 321 1.07 -7.75 19.40
N TYR A 322 0.73 -8.55 18.40
CA TYR A 322 -0.39 -8.22 17.51
C TYR A 322 -1.75 -8.31 18.22
N ARG A 323 -1.97 -9.32 19.08
CA ARG A 323 -3.18 -9.38 19.91
C ARG A 323 -3.26 -8.19 20.86
N GLY A 324 -2.13 -7.79 21.47
CA GLY A 324 -2.02 -6.58 22.28
C GLY A 324 -2.38 -5.31 21.51
N TYR A 325 -1.92 -5.18 20.27
CA TYR A 325 -2.26 -4.10 19.37
C TYR A 325 -3.77 -4.05 19.07
N LEU A 326 -4.37 -5.18 18.69
CA LEU A 326 -5.82 -5.28 18.48
C LEU A 326 -6.63 -4.91 19.74
N LYS A 327 -6.24 -5.44 20.92
CA LYS A 327 -6.86 -5.09 22.20
C LYS A 327 -6.79 -3.59 22.47
N SER A 328 -5.66 -2.94 22.17
CA SER A 328 -5.50 -1.49 22.36
C SER A 328 -6.42 -0.67 21.47
N ILE A 329 -6.63 -1.09 20.22
CA ILE A 329 -7.58 -0.46 19.29
C ILE A 329 -9.02 -0.63 19.81
N LEU A 330 -9.40 -1.85 20.19
CA LEU A 330 -10.73 -2.14 20.70
C LEU A 330 -11.08 -1.35 21.98
N LEU A 331 -10.09 -1.04 22.81
CA LEU A 331 -10.26 -0.19 23.99
C LEU A 331 -10.36 1.30 23.69
N LYS A 332 -9.79 1.77 22.58
CA LYS A 332 -9.74 3.19 22.23
C LYS A 332 -10.81 3.57 21.20
N ASP A 333 -10.74 2.94 20.03
CA ASP A 333 -11.60 3.23 18.87
C ASP A 333 -11.71 1.98 17.97
N PRO A 334 -12.70 1.10 18.20
CA PRO A 334 -12.90 -0.09 17.37
C PRO A 334 -13.14 0.21 15.90
N ALA A 335 -13.74 1.36 15.54
CA ALA A 335 -13.99 1.75 14.16
C ALA A 335 -12.69 1.96 13.36
N MET A 336 -11.55 2.14 14.03
CA MET A 336 -10.26 2.22 13.39
C MET A 336 -9.92 0.92 12.60
N LEU A 337 -10.40 -0.24 13.05
CA LEU A 337 -10.19 -1.51 12.33
C LEU A 337 -10.79 -1.47 10.92
N GLU A 338 -11.88 -0.76 10.72
CA GLU A 338 -12.52 -0.61 9.40
C GLU A 338 -11.68 0.22 8.42
N ARG A 339 -10.79 1.05 8.96
CA ARG A 339 -9.96 1.97 8.17
C ARG A 339 -8.64 1.33 7.72
N PHE A 340 -8.32 0.13 8.18
CA PHE A 340 -7.11 -0.59 7.79
C PHE A 340 -7.24 -1.22 6.41
N VAL A 341 -6.11 -1.21 5.68
CA VAL A 341 -5.85 -2.10 4.56
C VAL A 341 -4.91 -3.18 5.07
N ASN A 342 -5.43 -4.38 5.24
CA ASN A 342 -4.66 -5.55 5.68
C ASN A 342 -4.14 -6.31 4.46
N PHE A 343 -2.93 -6.86 4.53
CA PHE A 343 -2.29 -7.57 3.43
C PHE A 343 -1.26 -8.60 3.94
N LEU A 344 -0.95 -9.59 3.12
CA LEU A 344 0.15 -10.54 3.34
C LEU A 344 1.39 -10.20 2.50
N THR A 345 1.24 -9.30 1.54
CA THR A 345 2.30 -8.79 0.67
C THR A 345 1.88 -7.47 0.03
N THR A 346 2.86 -6.68 -0.36
CA THR A 346 2.72 -5.50 -1.23
C THR A 346 3.79 -5.58 -2.31
N PRO A 347 3.82 -4.66 -3.30
CA PRO A 347 4.92 -4.61 -4.26
C PRO A 347 6.32 -4.45 -3.63
N ASP A 348 6.41 -3.89 -2.42
CA ASP A 348 7.68 -3.64 -1.72
C ASP A 348 8.13 -4.81 -0.85
N GLU A 349 7.23 -5.75 -0.59
CA GLU A 349 7.48 -6.89 0.28
C GLU A 349 7.79 -8.17 -0.51
N LEU A 350 8.27 -9.20 0.16
CA LEU A 350 8.37 -10.52 -0.43
C LEU A 350 6.97 -11.07 -0.76
N PRO A 351 6.82 -11.90 -1.81
CA PRO A 351 5.56 -12.57 -2.09
C PRO A 351 5.02 -13.33 -0.87
N ALA A 352 3.71 -13.31 -0.68
CA ALA A 352 3.07 -13.87 0.51
C ALA A 352 3.46 -15.33 0.77
N ILE A 353 3.53 -16.15 -0.29
CA ILE A 353 3.92 -17.55 -0.19
C ILE A 353 5.39 -17.75 0.22
N VAL A 354 6.25 -16.77 -0.06
CA VAL A 354 7.65 -16.77 0.38
C VAL A 354 7.75 -16.42 1.87
N GLN A 355 6.95 -15.46 2.33
CA GLN A 355 6.96 -15.02 3.73
C GLN A 355 6.29 -16.03 4.66
N PHE A 356 5.16 -16.62 4.27
CA PHE A 356 4.35 -17.49 5.11
C PHE A 356 4.52 -18.98 4.82
N GLY A 357 5.23 -19.34 3.73
CA GLY A 357 5.26 -20.69 3.20
C GLY A 357 3.98 -21.07 2.46
N SER A 358 3.87 -22.32 2.01
CA SER A 358 2.70 -22.83 1.24
C SER A 358 1.80 -23.74 2.09
N SER A 359 1.89 -23.63 3.42
CA SER A 359 1.26 -24.54 4.36
C SER A 359 0.01 -23.94 5.02
N ALA A 360 -0.47 -24.62 6.06
CA ALA A 360 -1.59 -24.20 6.89
C ALA A 360 -1.43 -22.77 7.46
N LYS A 361 -0.21 -22.32 7.76
CA LYS A 361 0.07 -20.96 8.23
C LYS A 361 -0.34 -19.92 7.20
N TYR A 362 0.04 -20.12 5.93
CA TYR A 362 -0.33 -19.20 4.84
C TYR A 362 -1.85 -19.08 4.68
N PHE A 363 -2.55 -20.24 4.61
CA PHE A 363 -4.02 -20.22 4.46
C PHE A 363 -4.73 -19.77 5.74
N GLY A 364 -4.15 -20.00 6.92
CA GLY A 364 -4.65 -19.46 8.19
C GLY A 364 -4.59 -17.92 8.19
N ALA A 365 -3.44 -17.36 7.84
CA ALA A 365 -3.26 -15.91 7.71
C ALA A 365 -4.15 -15.31 6.60
N GLY A 366 -4.30 -16.02 5.47
CA GLY A 366 -5.21 -15.60 4.37
C GLY A 366 -6.68 -15.58 4.78
N ARG A 367 -7.14 -16.57 5.57
CA ARG A 367 -8.51 -16.56 6.13
C ARG A 367 -8.69 -15.42 7.13
N MET A 368 -7.69 -15.19 7.98
CA MET A 368 -7.72 -14.07 8.90
C MET A 368 -7.77 -12.74 8.14
N LEU A 369 -6.97 -12.58 7.08
CA LEU A 369 -7.03 -11.43 6.16
C LEU A 369 -8.45 -11.21 5.59
N ALA A 370 -9.10 -12.29 5.12
CA ALA A 370 -10.45 -12.22 4.56
C ALA A 370 -11.53 -11.93 5.61
N CYS A 371 -11.30 -12.22 6.90
CA CYS A 371 -12.31 -12.13 7.96
C CYS A 371 -12.13 -10.96 8.94
N LEU A 372 -11.00 -10.29 8.97
CA LEU A 372 -10.82 -9.09 9.80
C LEU A 372 -11.58 -7.89 9.21
N PRO A 373 -12.06 -6.94 10.05
CA PRO A 373 -12.59 -5.66 9.57
C PRO A 373 -11.58 -4.91 8.71
N GLY A 374 -12.05 -3.99 7.89
CA GLY A 374 -11.23 -3.19 6.98
C GLY A 374 -11.21 -3.72 5.54
N LEU A 375 -10.16 -3.45 4.79
CA LEU A 375 -10.02 -3.82 3.39
C LEU A 375 -8.90 -4.87 3.24
N PRO A 376 -9.21 -6.09 2.78
CA PRO A 376 -8.19 -7.07 2.44
C PRO A 376 -7.57 -6.76 1.09
N LEU A 377 -6.24 -6.71 1.03
CA LEU A 377 -5.45 -6.54 -0.19
C LEU A 377 -4.72 -7.84 -0.51
N PHE A 378 -4.93 -8.36 -1.72
CA PHE A 378 -4.22 -9.50 -2.27
C PHE A 378 -3.19 -9.02 -3.28
N GLY A 379 -1.95 -9.46 -3.14
CA GLY A 379 -0.88 -9.11 -4.07
C GLY A 379 -0.98 -9.85 -5.39
N HIS A 380 -0.38 -9.26 -6.43
CA HIS A 380 -0.25 -9.90 -7.74
C HIS A 380 0.51 -11.23 -7.63
N GLY A 381 -0.06 -12.28 -8.21
CA GLY A 381 0.49 -13.65 -8.13
C GLY A 381 0.24 -14.38 -6.81
N GLN A 382 -0.39 -13.73 -5.83
CA GLN A 382 -0.68 -14.38 -4.56
C GLN A 382 -1.67 -15.54 -4.72
N TRP A 383 -2.68 -15.39 -5.59
CA TRP A 383 -3.66 -16.44 -5.87
C TRP A 383 -3.05 -17.63 -6.58
N GLU A 384 -2.13 -17.35 -7.48
CA GLU A 384 -1.40 -18.32 -8.31
C GLU A 384 -0.25 -19.01 -7.56
N GLY A 385 0.18 -18.47 -6.42
CA GLY A 385 1.31 -18.97 -5.63
C GLY A 385 2.67 -18.59 -6.20
N TYR A 386 2.76 -17.46 -6.93
CA TYR A 386 4.00 -16.98 -7.51
C TYR A 386 4.99 -16.51 -6.44
N ARG A 387 6.27 -16.74 -6.69
CA ARG A 387 7.38 -16.50 -5.75
C ARG A 387 8.28 -15.34 -6.14
N GLU A 388 8.13 -14.84 -7.38
CA GLU A 388 8.91 -13.70 -7.84
C GLU A 388 8.39 -12.40 -7.22
N ARG A 389 9.30 -11.60 -6.67
CA ARG A 389 9.06 -10.19 -6.37
C ARG A 389 9.28 -9.38 -7.64
N TYR A 390 8.21 -8.93 -8.24
CA TYR A 390 8.28 -8.23 -9.53
C TYR A 390 8.91 -6.83 -9.39
N GLY A 391 9.88 -6.54 -10.29
CA GLY A 391 10.45 -5.21 -10.40
C GLY A 391 9.45 -4.17 -10.93
N MET A 392 9.65 -2.92 -10.52
CA MET A 392 8.82 -1.80 -10.98
C MET A 392 9.26 -1.26 -12.35
N ASP A 393 10.40 -1.69 -12.84
CA ASP A 393 11.12 -1.20 -14.00
C ASP A 393 11.31 -2.26 -15.12
N VAL A 394 10.57 -3.37 -15.06
CA VAL A 394 10.65 -4.45 -16.04
C VAL A 394 9.28 -4.76 -16.63
N ALA A 395 9.28 -5.20 -17.90
CA ALA A 395 8.05 -5.58 -18.61
C ALA A 395 7.75 -7.07 -18.55
N GLN A 396 8.73 -7.89 -18.14
CA GLN A 396 8.62 -9.34 -18.13
C GLN A 396 9.06 -9.89 -16.77
N PRO A 397 8.44 -10.99 -16.32
CA PRO A 397 8.92 -11.69 -15.14
C PRO A 397 10.28 -12.35 -15.45
N SER A 398 11.14 -12.40 -14.43
CA SER A 398 12.46 -13.07 -14.52
C SER A 398 12.33 -14.58 -14.38
N LEU A 399 11.30 -15.04 -13.65
CA LEU A 399 11.03 -16.45 -13.46
C LEU A 399 9.87 -16.91 -14.38
N PRO A 400 10.02 -18.05 -15.07
CA PRO A 400 8.93 -18.63 -15.88
C PRO A 400 7.95 -19.42 -14.98
N GLU A 401 7.26 -18.71 -14.09
CA GLU A 401 6.35 -19.35 -13.15
C GLU A 401 4.99 -19.68 -13.81
N GLU A 402 4.47 -20.85 -13.47
CA GLU A 402 3.10 -21.26 -13.79
C GLU A 402 2.27 -21.30 -12.49
N PRO A 403 0.95 -21.07 -12.57
CA PRO A 403 0.09 -21.17 -11.40
C PRO A 403 0.20 -22.55 -10.73
N ASP A 404 0.42 -22.58 -9.42
CA ASP A 404 0.41 -23.82 -8.64
C ASP A 404 -1.05 -24.29 -8.47
N PRO A 405 -1.46 -25.43 -9.08
CA PRO A 405 -2.84 -25.86 -9.07
C PRO A 405 -3.36 -26.20 -7.67
N VAL A 406 -2.47 -26.58 -6.74
CA VAL A 406 -2.85 -26.84 -5.34
C VAL A 406 -3.17 -25.52 -4.64
N ILE A 407 -2.30 -24.52 -4.78
CA ILE A 407 -2.49 -23.20 -4.18
C ILE A 407 -3.75 -22.52 -4.74
N VAL A 408 -3.97 -22.59 -6.05
CA VAL A 408 -5.19 -22.04 -6.69
C VAL A 408 -6.43 -22.74 -6.15
N SER A 409 -6.43 -24.08 -6.11
CA SER A 409 -7.55 -24.88 -5.58
C SER A 409 -7.85 -24.55 -4.12
N ASP A 410 -6.82 -24.40 -3.30
CA ASP A 410 -6.96 -24.05 -1.88
C ASP A 410 -7.46 -22.61 -1.68
N HIS A 411 -7.04 -21.66 -2.51
CA HIS A 411 -7.63 -20.31 -2.50
C HIS A 411 -9.12 -20.35 -2.87
N ASP A 412 -9.48 -21.09 -3.91
CA ASP A 412 -10.86 -21.24 -4.33
C ASP A 412 -11.73 -21.94 -3.28
N ARG A 413 -11.16 -22.90 -2.57
CA ARG A 413 -11.84 -23.64 -1.51
C ARG A 413 -11.96 -22.82 -0.21
N TRP A 414 -10.91 -22.13 0.21
CA TRP A 414 -10.80 -21.58 1.56
C TRP A 414 -10.93 -20.07 1.67
N ILE A 415 -10.52 -19.32 0.63
CA ILE A 415 -10.48 -17.84 0.66
C ILE A 415 -11.65 -17.25 -0.11
N ARG A 416 -11.92 -17.72 -1.34
CA ARG A 416 -13.01 -17.21 -2.16
C ARG A 416 -14.36 -17.17 -1.46
N PRO A 417 -14.84 -18.22 -0.76
CA PRO A 417 -16.13 -18.18 -0.07
C PRO A 417 -16.20 -17.12 1.03
N LEU A 418 -15.07 -16.78 1.67
CA LEU A 418 -15.00 -15.73 2.67
C LEU A 418 -15.05 -14.33 2.05
N LEU A 419 -14.38 -14.13 0.91
CA LEU A 419 -14.44 -12.87 0.17
C LEU A 419 -15.85 -12.60 -0.39
N GLN A 420 -16.55 -13.63 -0.86
CA GLN A 420 -17.95 -13.54 -1.29
C GLN A 420 -18.90 -13.15 -0.13
N LYS A 421 -18.52 -13.42 1.12
CA LYS A 421 -19.24 -13.04 2.36
C LYS A 421 -18.64 -11.81 3.05
N ARG A 422 -17.82 -11.03 2.34
CA ARG A 422 -17.05 -9.94 2.93
C ARG A 422 -17.89 -8.90 3.68
N THR A 423 -19.12 -8.67 3.25
CA THR A 423 -20.04 -7.74 3.95
C THR A 423 -20.31 -8.12 5.41
N SER A 424 -20.17 -9.40 5.77
CA SER A 424 -20.34 -9.87 7.16
C SER A 424 -19.09 -9.65 8.02
N PHE A 425 -17.95 -9.29 7.41
CA PHE A 425 -16.67 -9.13 8.11
C PHE A 425 -16.11 -7.71 8.03
N SER A 426 -16.62 -6.87 7.12
CA SER A 426 -16.01 -5.56 6.82
C SER A 426 -16.16 -4.54 7.95
N SER A 427 -17.20 -4.63 8.78
CA SER A 427 -17.47 -3.72 9.89
C SER A 427 -16.88 -4.24 11.21
N ALA A 428 -16.54 -3.29 12.10
CA ALA A 428 -16.13 -3.54 13.47
C ALA A 428 -17.31 -3.57 14.47
N GLU A 429 -18.51 -3.23 14.04
CA GLU A 429 -19.70 -3.11 14.91
C GLU A 429 -20.00 -4.39 15.70
N HIS A 430 -19.96 -5.53 15.01
CA HIS A 430 -20.18 -6.86 15.59
C HIS A 430 -18.90 -7.65 15.80
N PHE A 431 -17.74 -7.07 15.49
CA PHE A 431 -16.46 -7.71 15.72
C PHE A 431 -16.17 -7.88 17.20
N ARG A 432 -15.84 -9.10 17.64
CA ARG A 432 -15.48 -9.43 19.02
C ARG A 432 -14.24 -10.30 19.03
N LEU A 433 -13.19 -9.85 19.71
CA LEU A 433 -11.96 -10.62 19.94
C LEU A 433 -12.08 -11.37 21.27
N TYR A 434 -11.60 -12.60 21.31
CA TYR A 434 -11.63 -13.44 22.50
C TYR A 434 -10.22 -13.84 22.96
N ASP A 435 -10.08 -14.07 24.27
CA ASP A 435 -8.94 -14.78 24.81
C ASP A 435 -9.20 -16.29 24.75
N PHE A 436 -8.24 -17.05 24.19
CA PHE A 436 -8.27 -18.50 24.18
C PHE A 436 -7.65 -19.01 25.47
N MET A 437 -8.48 -19.54 26.37
CA MET A 437 -8.08 -19.97 27.70
C MET A 437 -7.63 -21.42 27.71
N GLN A 438 -6.40 -21.66 28.13
CA GLN A 438 -5.86 -23.01 28.31
C GLN A 438 -6.45 -23.68 29.57
N PRO A 439 -6.31 -25.00 29.73
CA PRO A 439 -6.81 -25.71 30.93
C PRO A 439 -6.20 -25.23 32.26
N ASP A 440 -5.03 -24.62 32.22
CA ASP A 440 -4.34 -24.02 33.38
C ASP A 440 -4.76 -22.56 33.65
N HIS A 441 -5.81 -22.07 32.96
CA HIS A 441 -6.33 -20.73 33.06
C HIS A 441 -5.39 -19.62 32.55
N THR A 442 -4.36 -19.96 31.79
CA THR A 442 -3.54 -18.98 31.07
C THR A 442 -4.10 -18.71 29.66
N VAL A 443 -3.81 -17.53 29.12
CA VAL A 443 -4.18 -17.19 27.74
C VAL A 443 -3.14 -17.78 26.79
N ASN A 444 -3.61 -18.52 25.78
CA ASN A 444 -2.77 -18.89 24.66
C ASN A 444 -2.75 -17.75 23.63
N GLU A 445 -1.64 -17.03 23.58
CA GLU A 445 -1.50 -15.89 22.68
C GLU A 445 -1.31 -16.28 21.22
N ASP A 446 -0.99 -17.55 20.92
CA ASP A 446 -0.82 -18.04 19.54
C ASP A 446 -2.17 -18.27 18.84
N VAL A 447 -3.26 -18.32 19.60
CA VAL A 447 -4.60 -18.53 19.05
C VAL A 447 -5.34 -17.21 18.91
N TYR A 448 -5.65 -16.88 17.67
CA TYR A 448 -6.58 -15.81 17.33
C TYR A 448 -7.99 -16.39 17.31
N ALA A 449 -8.85 -15.86 18.17
CA ALA A 449 -10.26 -16.22 18.25
C ALA A 449 -11.09 -14.94 18.16
N PHE A 450 -11.95 -14.83 17.16
CA PHE A 450 -12.84 -13.68 17.02
C PHE A 450 -14.14 -14.06 16.32
N SER A 451 -15.19 -13.30 16.59
CA SER A 451 -16.46 -13.41 15.87
C SER A 451 -16.81 -12.11 15.17
N ASN A 452 -17.59 -12.22 14.13
CA ASN A 452 -18.27 -11.11 13.50
C ASN A 452 -19.64 -11.57 13.00
N ALA A 453 -20.54 -10.64 12.73
CA ALA A 453 -21.89 -10.94 12.27
C ALA A 453 -22.34 -9.96 11.21
N GLY A 454 -23.20 -10.43 10.31
CA GLY A 454 -23.80 -9.63 9.25
C GLY A 454 -25.12 -10.24 8.80
N ARG A 455 -25.58 -9.85 7.62
CA ARG A 455 -26.87 -10.33 7.10
C ARG A 455 -26.94 -11.85 6.85
N GLU A 456 -25.79 -12.48 6.67
CA GLU A 456 -25.69 -13.93 6.39
C GLU A 456 -25.54 -14.79 7.66
N GLY A 457 -25.56 -14.18 8.82
CA GLY A 457 -25.40 -14.85 10.11
C GLY A 457 -24.19 -14.41 10.90
N ALA A 458 -23.87 -15.15 11.94
CA ALA A 458 -22.71 -14.97 12.79
C ALA A 458 -21.62 -15.96 12.43
N PHE A 459 -20.37 -15.51 12.49
CA PHE A 459 -19.18 -16.26 12.13
C PHE A 459 -18.19 -16.29 13.29
N LEU A 460 -17.59 -17.44 13.53
CA LEU A 460 -16.47 -17.61 14.45
C LEU A 460 -15.23 -17.98 13.66
N VAL A 461 -14.15 -17.27 13.90
CA VAL A 461 -12.84 -17.51 13.29
C VAL A 461 -11.86 -17.95 14.37
N LEU A 462 -11.22 -19.10 14.15
CA LEU A 462 -10.16 -19.63 15.00
C LEU A 462 -8.93 -19.87 14.11
N PHE A 463 -7.80 -19.28 14.51
CA PHE A 463 -6.52 -19.45 13.83
C PHE A 463 -5.42 -19.63 14.87
N ASN A 464 -4.76 -20.79 14.86
CA ASN A 464 -3.56 -21.03 15.64
C ASN A 464 -2.33 -20.73 14.79
N ASN A 465 -1.67 -19.61 15.06
CA ASN A 465 -0.45 -19.17 14.36
C ASN A 465 0.80 -19.72 15.07
N SER A 466 0.85 -21.04 15.23
CA SER A 466 1.97 -21.77 15.83
C SER A 466 2.04 -23.18 15.27
N VAL A 467 3.23 -23.76 15.29
CA VAL A 467 3.42 -25.19 14.96
C VAL A 467 2.89 -26.12 16.04
N ASN A 468 2.64 -25.62 17.26
CA ASN A 468 2.13 -26.39 18.37
C ASN A 468 0.61 -26.47 18.32
N SER A 469 0.05 -27.63 18.68
CA SER A 469 -1.40 -27.75 18.86
C SER A 469 -1.86 -26.98 20.09
N ALA A 470 -3.07 -26.42 20.02
CA ALA A 470 -3.68 -25.70 21.13
C ALA A 470 -4.95 -26.43 21.62
N ARG A 471 -5.12 -26.47 22.95
CA ARG A 471 -6.34 -26.96 23.60
C ARG A 471 -6.82 -25.94 24.62
N GLY A 472 -8.11 -25.63 24.60
CA GLY A 472 -8.67 -24.61 25.49
C GLY A 472 -10.11 -24.29 25.14
N SER A 473 -10.59 -23.15 25.67
CA SER A 473 -11.95 -22.67 25.48
C SER A 473 -11.98 -21.16 25.29
N ILE A 474 -13.08 -20.67 24.74
CA ILE A 474 -13.40 -19.24 24.61
C ILE A 474 -14.80 -18.99 25.22
N HIS A 475 -14.96 -17.93 26.00
CA HIS A 475 -16.20 -17.62 26.69
C HIS A 475 -16.65 -16.18 26.48
N GLU A 476 -15.81 -15.24 26.90
CA GLU A 476 -16.07 -13.80 26.86
C GLU A 476 -15.12 -13.09 25.93
N SER A 477 -15.60 -12.03 25.26
CA SER A 477 -14.73 -11.14 24.49
C SER A 477 -13.76 -10.41 25.42
N VAL A 478 -12.64 -9.96 24.84
CA VAL A 478 -11.80 -8.96 25.50
C VAL A 478 -12.59 -7.67 25.72
N PRO A 479 -12.22 -6.82 26.70
CA PRO A 479 -12.91 -5.55 26.91
C PRO A 479 -12.78 -4.68 25.66
N GLN A 480 -13.89 -4.14 25.18
CA GLN A 480 -13.92 -3.22 24.06
C GLN A 480 -15.00 -2.15 24.20
N LYS A 481 -14.79 -0.99 23.57
CA LYS A 481 -15.83 0.03 23.44
C LYS A 481 -16.81 -0.36 22.34
N LEU A 482 -18.04 0.13 22.42
CA LEU A 482 -19.02 0.01 21.32
C LEU A 482 -18.89 1.17 20.33
N ASP A 483 -18.49 2.33 20.84
CA ASP A 483 -18.17 3.52 20.04
C ASP A 483 -16.99 4.28 20.65
N ALA A 484 -16.36 5.16 19.85
CA ALA A 484 -15.19 5.94 20.29
C ALA A 484 -15.55 7.04 21.31
N ALA A 485 -16.80 7.52 21.32
CA ALA A 485 -17.11 8.80 21.93
C ALA A 485 -17.30 8.75 23.45
N ASN A 486 -17.98 7.73 24.05
CA ASN A 486 -18.32 7.77 25.47
C ASN A 486 -18.57 6.42 26.15
N SER A 487 -18.40 5.28 25.52
CA SER A 487 -18.73 4.00 26.13
C SER A 487 -17.61 3.50 27.05
N GLN A 488 -18.01 3.00 28.23
CA GLN A 488 -17.09 2.19 29.04
C GLN A 488 -16.81 0.86 28.31
N PRO A 489 -15.57 0.36 28.36
CA PRO A 489 -15.28 -0.95 27.79
C PRO A 489 -16.09 -2.04 28.49
N HIS A 490 -16.71 -2.93 27.71
CA HIS A 490 -17.42 -4.09 28.22
C HIS A 490 -17.05 -5.35 27.48
N ARG A 491 -17.42 -6.46 28.11
CA ARG A 491 -17.25 -7.81 27.57
C ARG A 491 -18.62 -8.35 27.17
N SER A 492 -18.64 -9.27 26.24
CA SER A 492 -19.84 -9.99 25.85
C SER A 492 -19.56 -11.46 25.69
N PHE A 493 -20.52 -12.30 26.05
CA PHE A 493 -20.40 -13.75 25.94
C PHE A 493 -20.43 -14.21 24.49
N LEU A 494 -19.68 -15.25 24.18
CA LEU A 494 -19.61 -15.84 22.83
C LEU A 494 -21.00 -16.26 22.33
N CYS A 495 -21.77 -16.97 23.16
CA CYS A 495 -23.14 -17.39 22.80
C CYS A 495 -23.99 -16.23 22.32
N LYS A 496 -24.01 -15.12 23.07
CA LYS A 496 -24.73 -13.90 22.69
C LYS A 496 -24.24 -13.32 21.36
N ASN A 497 -22.92 -13.30 21.13
CA ASN A 497 -22.33 -12.76 19.91
C ASN A 497 -22.61 -13.63 18.67
N LEU A 498 -22.87 -14.93 18.90
CA LEU A 498 -23.30 -15.86 17.86
C LEU A 498 -24.83 -15.99 17.72
N GLY A 499 -25.60 -15.24 18.53
CA GLY A 499 -27.06 -15.29 18.51
C GLY A 499 -27.64 -16.56 19.12
N LEU A 500 -26.89 -17.21 20.03
CA LEU A 500 -27.30 -18.44 20.72
C LEU A 500 -27.85 -18.12 22.12
N ALA A 501 -28.82 -18.88 22.59
CA ALA A 501 -29.27 -18.82 23.99
C ALA A 501 -28.21 -19.41 24.94
N GLU A 502 -28.27 -19.05 26.22
CA GLU A 502 -27.44 -19.69 27.24
C GLU A 502 -27.75 -21.21 27.28
N ASN A 503 -26.70 -22.02 27.26
CA ASN A 503 -26.75 -23.49 27.20
C ASN A 503 -27.34 -24.09 25.90
N GLU A 504 -27.49 -23.31 24.85
CA GLU A 504 -27.87 -23.83 23.53
C GLU A 504 -26.68 -24.52 22.87
N GLN A 505 -26.87 -25.74 22.40
CA GLN A 505 -25.90 -26.46 21.59
C GLN A 505 -26.10 -26.07 20.12
N ALA A 506 -25.04 -25.61 19.47
CA ALA A 506 -25.06 -25.28 18.06
C ALA A 506 -24.03 -26.10 17.29
N ALA A 507 -24.40 -26.52 16.09
CA ALA A 507 -23.46 -27.11 15.14
C ALA A 507 -22.75 -25.96 14.39
N LEU A 508 -21.42 -25.99 14.34
CA LEU A 508 -20.62 -25.07 13.54
C LEU A 508 -20.40 -25.70 12.16
N ARG A 509 -20.67 -24.91 11.12
CA ARG A 509 -20.39 -25.30 9.74
C ARG A 509 -19.14 -24.61 9.25
N ALA A 510 -18.17 -25.36 8.71
CA ALA A 510 -17.01 -24.78 8.06
C ALA A 510 -17.41 -24.01 6.78
N VAL A 511 -16.88 -22.81 6.59
CA VAL A 511 -17.03 -22.06 5.36
C VAL A 511 -15.89 -22.47 4.41
N GLY A 512 -16.24 -22.99 3.22
CA GLY A 512 -15.28 -23.38 2.18
C GLY A 512 -14.79 -24.84 2.23
N GLY A 513 -15.24 -25.66 3.19
CA GLY A 513 -14.83 -27.06 3.27
C GLY A 513 -15.96 -28.00 3.68
N GLU A 514 -15.88 -29.26 3.28
CA GLU A 514 -16.52 -30.34 4.03
C GLU A 514 -15.76 -30.50 5.35
N LEU A 515 -16.48 -30.78 6.42
CA LEU A 515 -15.86 -31.17 7.69
C LEU A 515 -15.25 -32.58 7.46
N ASP A 516 -13.98 -32.63 7.05
CA ASP A 516 -13.21 -33.86 7.19
C ASP A 516 -13.03 -34.06 8.70
N GLU A 517 -13.80 -34.98 9.29
CA GLU A 517 -13.67 -35.62 10.60
C GLU A 517 -12.93 -34.80 11.70
N VAL A 518 -13.23 -33.53 11.83
CA VAL A 518 -12.92 -32.82 13.06
C VAL A 518 -14.07 -33.13 14.02
N GLU A 519 -13.77 -33.77 15.17
CA GLU A 519 -14.74 -33.90 16.27
C GLU A 519 -15.51 -32.60 16.39
N GLU A 520 -16.84 -32.64 16.23
CA GLU A 520 -17.72 -31.48 16.25
C GLU A 520 -17.33 -30.57 17.44
N PRO A 521 -16.90 -29.33 17.20
CA PRO A 521 -16.63 -28.44 18.31
C PRO A 521 -17.95 -28.20 19.03
N ARG A 522 -18.10 -28.76 20.21
CA ARG A 522 -19.27 -28.56 21.07
C ARG A 522 -19.13 -27.20 21.74
N VAL A 523 -20.01 -26.28 21.42
CA VAL A 523 -20.22 -25.08 22.24
C VAL A 523 -21.00 -25.56 23.46
N MET A 524 -20.34 -25.62 24.63
CA MET A 524 -20.98 -25.89 25.90
C MET A 524 -21.37 -24.59 26.58
#